data_f6ca6abd05727317d7109f64edcd1ab0
#
_entry.id   f6ca6abd05727317d7109f64edcd1ab0
#
_cell.length_a   1.000
_cell.length_b   1.000
_cell.length_c   1.000
_cell.angle_alpha   90.00
_cell.angle_beta   90.00
_cell.angle_gamma   90.00
#
_symmetry.space_group_name_H-M   'P 1'
#
loop_
_entity.id
_entity.type
_entity.pdbx_description
1 polymer ?
#
loop_
_entity_poly.entity_id
_entity_poly.type
_entity_poly.pdbx_seq_one_letter_code
_entity_poly.pdbx_strand_id
1 'polypeptide(L)'
;AMPETLAEMRQFYWNDINNYYPPFHTVTMSLIMQLGNLIHSYTLGFFLNLVLQLALLLSAFSYGFVLMKRWKTPYMIRYVSLAIICIVQFFPMESTIVEKDVPYTACVIFLALLLYELVRTIRADEVYSWKKMVGMVLVCMGVACNRNEGFYLILVSGIAVAVYVFRLLWNGHRTNCIRIMTAVLLPLLLFAGYQKVLLPACGVTDNGPKEALSIPFQQTARYVRDYGDEVTEEEAEIIGQVLDYENLAELYDPITSDPVKYTYHAETTGDLLDYFGVWFRQLLKHPGSAVEATMNNAYGWFYQEGYAHNYLMTPTIDGQEIRWEIVQPEKLAGVRQVMERVAKLLSRVPVVNWFENAGFVSWMTILAAAVWIGSGRKKYLLSALPLLVALLVCVASPTFNYQVRYIMPVMFCVPYLLPMVLQSLTEKRERER
;
A
#
# COMPACT_ATOMS: atom_id res chain seq x y z
N ALA A 1 -2.87 13.77 -5.92
CA ALA A 1 -3.96 12.78 -5.84
C ALA A 1 -5.07 13.06 -6.84
N MET A 2 -5.55 14.30 -6.94
CA MET A 2 -6.58 14.66 -7.92
C MET A 2 -6.22 14.38 -9.39
N PRO A 3 -5.00 14.59 -9.88
CA PRO A 3 -4.63 14.23 -11.25
C PRO A 3 -4.83 12.76 -11.57
N GLU A 4 -4.48 11.85 -10.66
CA GLU A 4 -4.68 10.40 -10.87
C GLU A 4 -6.15 10.01 -10.88
N THR A 5 -6.95 10.56 -9.96
CA THR A 5 -8.40 10.35 -9.93
C THR A 5 -9.06 10.78 -11.24
N LEU A 6 -8.64 11.93 -11.79
CA LEU A 6 -9.12 12.40 -13.10
C LEU A 6 -8.64 11.49 -14.24
N ALA A 7 -7.41 10.99 -14.19
CA ALA A 7 -6.89 10.05 -15.18
C ALA A 7 -7.67 8.71 -15.17
N GLU A 8 -7.98 8.17 -13.98
CA GLU A 8 -8.85 6.99 -13.86
C GLU A 8 -10.24 7.22 -14.45
N MET A 9 -10.84 8.38 -14.17
CA MET A 9 -12.15 8.73 -14.73
C MET A 9 -12.10 8.86 -16.25
N ARG A 10 -11.02 9.42 -16.84
CA ARG A 10 -10.84 9.50 -18.29
C ARG A 10 -10.85 8.11 -18.93
N GLN A 11 -10.12 7.15 -18.36
CA GLN A 11 -10.12 5.77 -18.87
C GLN A 11 -11.52 5.18 -18.93
N PHE A 12 -12.35 5.41 -17.92
CA PHE A 12 -13.74 4.94 -17.90
C PHE A 12 -14.59 5.62 -18.98
N TYR A 13 -14.50 6.95 -19.12
CA TYR A 13 -15.29 7.70 -20.08
C TYR A 13 -14.94 7.40 -21.54
N TRP A 14 -13.64 7.17 -21.82
CA TRP A 14 -13.20 6.85 -23.17
C TRP A 14 -13.26 5.36 -23.49
N ASN A 15 -13.75 4.56 -22.55
CA ASN A 15 -13.80 3.11 -22.65
C ASN A 15 -12.41 2.48 -22.97
N ASP A 16 -11.35 3.06 -22.41
CA ASP A 16 -9.96 2.65 -22.57
C ASP A 16 -9.35 2.31 -21.21
N ILE A 17 -10.00 1.38 -20.51
CA ILE A 17 -9.56 0.94 -19.20
C ILE A 17 -8.38 0.00 -19.37
N ASN A 18 -7.25 0.36 -18.77
CA ASN A 18 -6.11 -0.52 -18.64
C ASN A 18 -5.82 -0.81 -17.15
N ASN A 19 -4.95 -1.78 -16.88
CA ASN A 19 -4.65 -2.21 -15.51
C ASN A 19 -3.56 -1.37 -14.84
N TYR A 20 -3.15 -0.23 -15.39
CA TYR A 20 -2.26 0.72 -14.72
C TYR A 20 -2.90 1.25 -13.43
N TYR A 21 -4.15 1.70 -13.54
CA TYR A 21 -4.98 1.92 -12.36
C TYR A 21 -5.79 0.65 -12.05
N PRO A 22 -6.07 0.36 -10.75
CA PRO A 22 -6.89 -0.80 -10.39
C PRO A 22 -8.29 -0.70 -11.02
N PRO A 23 -8.66 -1.55 -12.01
CA PRO A 23 -9.91 -1.41 -12.75
C PRO A 23 -11.16 -1.46 -11.86
N PHE A 24 -11.12 -2.21 -10.76
CA PHE A 24 -12.20 -2.26 -9.78
C PHE A 24 -12.46 -0.88 -9.17
N HIS A 25 -11.40 -0.18 -8.72
CA HIS A 25 -11.53 1.16 -8.16
C HIS A 25 -11.99 2.16 -9.23
N THR A 26 -11.36 2.13 -10.41
CA THR A 26 -11.73 2.99 -11.55
C THR A 26 -13.20 2.88 -11.89
N VAL A 27 -13.74 1.66 -12.03
CA VAL A 27 -15.15 1.43 -12.35
C VAL A 27 -16.08 1.86 -11.21
N THR A 28 -15.79 1.45 -9.96
CA THR A 28 -16.65 1.79 -8.82
C THR A 28 -16.72 3.28 -8.56
N MET A 29 -15.59 3.97 -8.59
CA MET A 29 -15.52 5.42 -8.45
C MET A 29 -16.28 6.13 -9.57
N SER A 30 -16.05 5.72 -10.81
CA SER A 30 -16.69 6.34 -11.98
C SER A 30 -18.20 6.11 -12.00
N LEU A 31 -18.70 4.94 -11.60
CA LEU A 31 -20.13 4.68 -11.47
C LEU A 31 -20.78 5.60 -10.42
N ILE A 32 -20.12 5.84 -9.30
CA ILE A 32 -20.62 6.78 -8.27
C ILE A 32 -20.60 8.21 -8.80
N MET A 33 -19.59 8.58 -9.60
CA MET A 33 -19.57 9.88 -10.28
C MET A 33 -20.74 10.05 -11.26
N GLN A 34 -21.11 8.97 -11.98
CA GLN A 34 -22.28 8.95 -12.86
C GLN A 34 -23.59 9.23 -12.12
N LEU A 35 -23.75 8.75 -10.87
CA LEU A 35 -24.91 9.09 -10.05
C LEU A 35 -25.03 10.61 -9.82
N GLY A 36 -23.89 11.29 -9.60
CA GLY A 36 -23.87 12.76 -9.53
C GLY A 36 -24.24 13.40 -10.86
N ASN A 37 -23.77 12.85 -11.97
CA ASN A 37 -24.06 13.36 -13.30
C ASN A 37 -25.56 13.26 -13.67
N LEU A 38 -26.29 12.25 -13.18
CA LEU A 38 -27.74 12.12 -13.37
C LEU A 38 -28.54 13.34 -12.89
N ILE A 39 -28.02 14.08 -11.95
CA ILE A 39 -28.57 15.32 -11.41
C ILE A 39 -27.73 16.56 -11.78
N HIS A 40 -26.93 16.46 -12.83
CA HIS A 40 -26.05 17.51 -13.34
C HIS A 40 -25.08 18.09 -12.30
N SER A 41 -24.56 17.26 -11.35
CA SER A 41 -23.65 17.70 -10.30
C SER A 41 -22.48 16.72 -10.09
N TYR A 42 -21.34 16.98 -10.71
CA TYR A 42 -20.12 16.24 -10.45
C TYR A 42 -19.62 16.40 -9.01
N THR A 43 -19.81 17.59 -8.43
CA THR A 43 -19.49 17.85 -7.02
C THR A 43 -20.21 16.87 -6.09
N LEU A 44 -21.45 16.51 -6.37
CA LEU A 44 -22.18 15.49 -5.61
C LEU A 44 -21.57 14.10 -5.80
N GLY A 45 -21.18 13.74 -7.02
CA GLY A 45 -20.49 12.47 -7.29
C GLY A 45 -19.20 12.32 -6.46
N PHE A 46 -18.34 13.36 -6.43
CA PHE A 46 -17.17 13.40 -5.56
C PHE A 46 -17.53 13.31 -4.08
N PHE A 47 -18.54 14.03 -3.64
CA PHE A 47 -19.00 13.98 -2.25
C PHE A 47 -19.47 12.57 -1.86
N LEU A 48 -20.23 11.90 -2.72
CA LEU A 48 -20.66 10.52 -2.47
C LEU A 48 -19.48 9.55 -2.40
N ASN A 49 -18.49 9.66 -3.29
CA ASN A 49 -17.27 8.87 -3.21
C ASN A 49 -16.54 9.12 -1.89
N LEU A 50 -16.38 10.38 -1.50
CA LEU A 50 -15.76 10.76 -0.23
C LEU A 50 -16.50 10.15 0.96
N VAL A 51 -17.83 10.24 1.00
CA VAL A 51 -18.64 9.68 2.10
C VAL A 51 -18.47 8.17 2.19
N LEU A 52 -18.47 7.46 1.06
CA LEU A 52 -18.33 6.00 1.03
C LEU A 52 -16.94 5.55 1.48
N GLN A 53 -15.87 6.18 0.98
CA GLN A 53 -14.51 5.83 1.42
C GLN A 53 -14.28 6.16 2.90
N LEU A 54 -14.79 7.31 3.39
CA LEU A 54 -14.73 7.66 4.79
C LEU A 54 -15.52 6.68 5.67
N ALA A 55 -16.71 6.27 5.24
CA ALA A 55 -17.51 5.27 5.97
C ALA A 55 -16.74 3.94 6.09
N LEU A 56 -16.06 3.49 5.03
CA LEU A 56 -15.23 2.31 5.06
C LEU A 56 -14.05 2.47 6.00
N LEU A 57 -13.32 3.58 5.93
CA LEU A 57 -12.15 3.84 6.77
C LEU A 57 -12.54 3.99 8.25
N LEU A 58 -13.59 4.74 8.55
CA LEU A 58 -14.10 4.89 9.92
C LEU A 58 -14.62 3.57 10.48
N SER A 59 -15.18 2.68 9.64
CA SER A 59 -15.56 1.34 10.07
C SER A 59 -14.34 0.49 10.45
N ALA A 60 -13.22 0.61 9.70
CA ALA A 60 -11.97 -0.06 10.03
C ALA A 60 -11.38 0.46 11.36
N PHE A 61 -11.35 1.77 11.56
CA PHE A 61 -10.93 2.37 12.83
C PHE A 61 -11.82 1.90 13.99
N SER A 62 -13.14 1.99 13.81
CA SER A 62 -14.11 1.58 14.85
C SER A 62 -13.95 0.09 15.20
N TYR A 63 -13.72 -0.76 14.20
CA TYR A 63 -13.46 -2.17 14.42
C TYR A 63 -12.21 -2.40 15.28
N GLY A 64 -11.11 -1.67 15.02
CA GLY A 64 -9.91 -1.71 15.86
C GLY A 64 -10.17 -1.33 17.31
N PHE A 65 -10.94 -0.25 17.56
CA PHE A 65 -11.32 0.15 18.93
C PHE A 65 -12.23 -0.88 19.62
N VAL A 66 -13.17 -1.49 18.90
CA VAL A 66 -13.99 -2.60 19.42
C VAL A 66 -13.11 -3.77 19.83
N LEU A 67 -12.11 -4.12 19.00
CA LEU A 67 -11.16 -5.19 19.35
C LEU A 67 -10.30 -4.83 20.55
N MET A 68 -9.75 -3.61 20.63
CA MET A 68 -8.99 -3.16 21.80
C MET A 68 -9.83 -3.24 23.10
N LYS A 69 -11.14 -2.93 23.02
CA LYS A 69 -12.05 -3.11 24.16
C LYS A 69 -12.20 -4.59 24.52
N ARG A 70 -12.36 -5.48 23.54
CA ARG A 70 -12.45 -6.94 23.75
C ARG A 70 -11.16 -7.52 24.33
N TRP A 71 -10.02 -6.99 23.94
CA TRP A 71 -8.70 -7.37 24.45
C TRP A 71 -8.45 -6.85 25.86
N LYS A 72 -9.37 -6.05 26.43
CA LYS A 72 -9.21 -5.37 27.72
C LYS A 72 -8.00 -4.44 27.74
N THR A 73 -7.63 -3.87 26.58
CA THR A 73 -6.57 -2.85 26.51
C THR A 73 -6.89 -1.69 27.47
N PRO A 74 -5.93 -1.22 28.29
CA PRO A 74 -6.14 -0.11 29.21
C PRO A 74 -6.74 1.11 28.50
N TYR A 75 -7.66 1.81 29.17
CA TYR A 75 -8.37 2.94 28.57
C TYR A 75 -7.42 4.06 28.11
N MET A 76 -6.33 4.31 28.86
CA MET A 76 -5.32 5.31 28.50
C MET A 76 -4.71 5.03 27.12
N ILE A 77 -4.37 3.77 26.84
CA ILE A 77 -3.79 3.38 25.55
C ILE A 77 -4.81 3.58 24.43
N ARG A 78 -6.08 3.24 24.67
CA ARG A 78 -7.16 3.49 23.70
C ARG A 78 -7.34 4.98 23.41
N TYR A 79 -7.27 5.83 24.45
CA TYR A 79 -7.34 7.28 24.25
C TYR A 79 -6.11 7.84 23.53
N VAL A 80 -4.92 7.32 23.80
CA VAL A 80 -3.71 7.70 23.05
C VAL A 80 -3.85 7.33 21.58
N SER A 81 -4.32 6.11 21.26
CA SER A 81 -4.57 5.70 19.88
C SER A 81 -5.61 6.59 19.19
N LEU A 82 -6.68 6.96 19.89
CA LEU A 82 -7.69 7.88 19.37
C LEU A 82 -7.12 9.29 19.16
N ALA A 83 -6.34 9.79 20.12
CA ALA A 83 -5.68 11.10 20.03
C ALA A 83 -4.73 11.16 18.82
N ILE A 84 -3.97 10.11 18.54
CA ILE A 84 -3.12 10.02 17.34
C ILE A 84 -3.98 10.21 16.09
N ILE A 85 -5.07 9.45 15.95
CA ILE A 85 -5.94 9.52 14.75
C ILE A 85 -6.60 10.91 14.59
N CYS A 86 -6.94 11.59 15.70
CA CYS A 86 -7.65 12.86 15.66
C CYS A 86 -6.73 14.09 15.56
N ILE A 87 -5.51 14.03 16.14
CA ILE A 87 -4.62 15.18 16.29
C ILE A 87 -3.54 15.21 15.21
N VAL A 88 -3.05 14.04 14.78
CA VAL A 88 -2.06 13.96 13.71
C VAL A 88 -2.75 14.27 12.39
N GLN A 89 -2.40 15.39 11.78
CA GLN A 89 -3.13 15.97 10.65
C GLN A 89 -3.11 15.08 9.40
N PHE A 90 -2.11 14.22 9.30
CA PHE A 90 -2.04 13.23 8.23
C PHE A 90 -3.31 12.38 8.11
N PHE A 91 -3.86 11.89 9.22
CA PHE A 91 -5.06 11.02 9.20
C PHE A 91 -6.29 11.71 8.62
N PRO A 92 -6.77 12.86 9.15
CA PRO A 92 -7.94 13.51 8.59
C PRO A 92 -7.72 14.06 7.19
N MET A 93 -6.52 14.57 6.87
CA MET A 93 -6.24 15.18 5.56
C MET A 93 -6.20 14.15 4.44
N GLU A 94 -5.39 13.10 4.57
CA GLU A 94 -5.30 12.04 3.56
C GLU A 94 -6.64 11.28 3.41
N SER A 95 -7.42 11.15 4.49
CA SER A 95 -8.74 10.52 4.43
C SER A 95 -9.74 11.25 3.53
N THR A 96 -9.55 12.56 3.32
CA THR A 96 -10.46 13.39 2.50
C THR A 96 -10.09 13.45 1.02
N ILE A 97 -8.99 12.84 0.63
CA ILE A 97 -8.61 12.74 -0.78
C ILE A 97 -9.39 11.57 -1.40
N VAL A 98 -10.11 11.85 -2.50
CA VAL A 98 -10.83 10.80 -3.23
C VAL A 98 -9.84 10.06 -4.12
N GLU A 99 -9.37 8.92 -3.65
CA GLU A 99 -8.41 8.08 -4.38
C GLU A 99 -8.43 6.63 -3.89
N LYS A 100 -7.81 5.74 -4.68
CA LYS A 100 -7.71 4.29 -4.41
C LYS A 100 -7.01 3.94 -3.10
N ASP A 101 -6.12 4.82 -2.61
CA ASP A 101 -5.30 4.56 -1.43
C ASP A 101 -6.11 4.54 -0.12
N VAL A 102 -7.21 5.30 -0.04
CA VAL A 102 -8.08 5.34 1.15
C VAL A 102 -8.85 4.03 1.37
N PRO A 103 -9.63 3.49 0.38
CA PRO A 103 -10.30 2.20 0.56
C PRO A 103 -9.30 1.05 0.68
N TYR A 104 -8.16 1.10 -0.01
CA TYR A 104 -7.08 0.14 0.16
C TYR A 104 -6.57 0.13 1.61
N THR A 105 -6.24 1.30 2.16
CA THR A 105 -5.77 1.45 3.55
C THR A 105 -6.78 0.90 4.55
N ALA A 106 -8.06 1.20 4.39
CA ALA A 106 -9.11 0.64 5.24
C ALA A 106 -9.10 -0.89 5.23
N CYS A 107 -8.96 -1.50 4.05
CA CYS A 107 -8.88 -2.96 3.91
C CYS A 107 -7.60 -3.53 4.54
N VAL A 108 -6.45 -2.85 4.44
CA VAL A 108 -5.20 -3.29 5.09
C VAL A 108 -5.30 -3.22 6.62
N ILE A 109 -5.95 -2.18 7.18
CA ILE A 109 -6.24 -2.11 8.63
C ILE A 109 -7.08 -3.33 9.05
N PHE A 110 -8.16 -3.60 8.35
CA PHE A 110 -8.98 -4.79 8.62
C PHE A 110 -8.15 -6.07 8.53
N LEU A 111 -7.32 -6.22 7.49
CA LEU A 111 -6.48 -7.41 7.29
C LEU A 111 -5.53 -7.63 8.48
N ALA A 112 -4.79 -6.61 8.90
CA ALA A 112 -3.87 -6.70 10.04
C ALA A 112 -4.59 -7.09 11.34
N LEU A 113 -5.74 -6.47 11.60
CA LEU A 113 -6.57 -6.75 12.78
C LEU A 113 -7.19 -8.16 12.73
N LEU A 114 -7.67 -8.60 11.57
CA LEU A 114 -8.23 -9.95 11.39
C LEU A 114 -7.17 -11.04 11.53
N LEU A 115 -5.94 -10.79 11.06
CA LEU A 115 -4.82 -11.72 11.24
C LEU A 115 -4.40 -11.80 12.71
N TYR A 116 -4.45 -10.68 13.45
CA TYR A 116 -4.23 -10.68 14.89
C TYR A 116 -5.30 -11.50 15.62
N GLU A 117 -6.59 -11.29 15.31
CA GLU A 117 -7.70 -12.06 15.87
C GLU A 117 -7.66 -13.53 15.45
N LEU A 118 -7.15 -13.86 14.25
CA LEU A 118 -6.94 -15.22 13.82
C LEU A 118 -5.96 -15.95 14.76
N VAL A 119 -4.80 -15.33 15.03
CA VAL A 119 -3.80 -15.90 15.96
C VAL A 119 -4.39 -16.11 17.35
N ARG A 120 -5.16 -15.14 17.86
CA ARG A 120 -5.82 -15.23 19.16
C ARG A 120 -6.88 -16.35 19.20
N THR A 121 -7.72 -16.42 18.17
CA THR A 121 -8.76 -17.47 18.05
C THR A 121 -8.12 -18.88 18.08
N ILE A 122 -7.02 -19.06 17.34
CA ILE A 122 -6.30 -20.35 17.31
C ILE A 122 -5.68 -20.64 18.68
N ARG A 123 -5.08 -19.65 19.33
CA ARG A 123 -4.45 -19.83 20.65
C ARG A 123 -5.46 -20.11 21.76
N ALA A 124 -6.66 -19.56 21.66
CA ALA A 124 -7.73 -19.80 22.60
C ALA A 124 -8.47 -21.14 22.34
N ASP A 125 -8.06 -21.89 21.31
CA ASP A 125 -8.73 -23.10 20.82
C ASP A 125 -10.21 -22.89 20.47
N GLU A 126 -10.53 -21.65 20.00
CA GLU A 126 -11.87 -21.28 19.61
C GLU A 126 -12.16 -21.67 18.16
N VAL A 127 -13.43 -21.85 17.84
CA VAL A 127 -13.86 -22.13 16.47
C VAL A 127 -13.75 -20.89 15.59
N TYR A 128 -13.02 -21.00 14.49
CA TYR A 128 -12.98 -19.97 13.45
C TYR A 128 -14.32 -19.96 12.70
N SER A 129 -15.17 -18.98 13.01
CA SER A 129 -16.54 -18.92 12.49
C SER A 129 -16.57 -18.64 10.98
N TRP A 130 -17.65 -19.08 10.31
CA TRP A 130 -17.86 -18.80 8.88
C TRP A 130 -17.94 -17.28 8.59
N LYS A 131 -18.47 -16.48 9.54
CA LYS A 131 -18.52 -15.02 9.41
C LYS A 131 -17.12 -14.40 9.38
N LYS A 132 -16.19 -14.90 10.20
CA LYS A 132 -14.77 -14.47 10.16
C LYS A 132 -14.11 -14.89 8.84
N MET A 133 -14.43 -16.07 8.33
CA MET A 133 -13.93 -16.56 7.03
C MET A 133 -14.40 -15.65 5.89
N VAL A 134 -15.69 -15.38 5.79
CA VAL A 134 -16.25 -14.49 4.75
C VAL A 134 -15.67 -13.08 4.89
N GLY A 135 -15.59 -12.54 6.11
CA GLY A 135 -14.97 -11.23 6.37
C GLY A 135 -13.52 -11.17 5.88
N MET A 136 -12.72 -12.21 6.12
CA MET A 136 -11.34 -12.31 5.64
C MET A 136 -11.28 -12.33 4.11
N VAL A 137 -12.14 -13.13 3.44
CA VAL A 137 -12.21 -13.19 1.97
C VAL A 137 -12.53 -11.82 1.40
N LEU A 138 -13.55 -11.14 1.91
CA LEU A 138 -13.96 -9.81 1.43
C LEU A 138 -12.85 -8.77 1.63
N VAL A 139 -12.18 -8.79 2.79
CA VAL A 139 -11.07 -7.87 3.08
C VAL A 139 -9.88 -8.14 2.16
N CYS A 140 -9.50 -9.41 1.95
CA CYS A 140 -8.42 -9.76 1.03
C CYS A 140 -8.74 -9.33 -0.41
N MET A 141 -9.97 -9.52 -0.87
CA MET A 141 -10.40 -9.01 -2.19
C MET A 141 -10.35 -7.48 -2.24
N GLY A 142 -10.80 -6.80 -1.16
CA GLY A 142 -10.69 -5.35 -1.06
C GLY A 142 -9.24 -4.86 -1.13
N VAL A 143 -8.30 -5.55 -0.48
CA VAL A 143 -6.86 -5.24 -0.58
C VAL A 143 -6.35 -5.41 -2.01
N ALA A 144 -6.62 -6.55 -2.65
CA ALA A 144 -6.07 -6.84 -3.97
C ALA A 144 -6.71 -6.03 -5.11
N CYS A 145 -8.02 -5.71 -5.00
CA CYS A 145 -8.74 -5.02 -6.07
C CYS A 145 -8.61 -3.48 -6.01
N ASN A 146 -8.22 -2.89 -4.88
CA ASN A 146 -8.02 -1.44 -4.79
C ASN A 146 -6.59 -0.99 -5.14
N ARG A 147 -5.59 -1.88 -5.07
CA ARG A 147 -4.22 -1.60 -5.52
C ARG A 147 -3.56 -2.85 -6.08
N ASN A 148 -2.82 -2.71 -7.15
CA ASN A 148 -2.13 -3.84 -7.80
C ASN A 148 -1.13 -4.51 -6.84
N GLU A 149 -0.43 -3.74 -6.02
CA GLU A 149 0.50 -4.23 -5.00
C GLU A 149 -0.21 -5.00 -3.87
N GLY A 150 -1.50 -4.77 -3.67
CA GLY A 150 -2.31 -5.48 -2.68
C GLY A 150 -2.30 -7.00 -2.87
N PHE A 151 -2.10 -7.47 -4.10
CA PHE A 151 -1.91 -8.88 -4.38
C PHE A 151 -0.72 -9.48 -3.61
N TYR A 152 0.40 -8.79 -3.55
CA TYR A 152 1.57 -9.28 -2.81
C TYR A 152 1.31 -9.37 -1.31
N LEU A 153 0.52 -8.44 -0.76
CA LEU A 153 0.16 -8.46 0.66
C LEU A 153 -0.68 -9.69 0.99
N ILE A 154 -1.70 -10.00 0.17
CA ILE A 154 -2.56 -11.16 0.41
C ILE A 154 -1.84 -12.48 0.09
N LEU A 155 -0.95 -12.51 -0.90
CA LEU A 155 -0.18 -13.69 -1.26
C LEU A 155 0.78 -14.09 -0.14
N VAL A 156 1.65 -13.17 0.28
CA VAL A 156 2.66 -13.46 1.32
C VAL A 156 2.00 -13.75 2.67
N SER A 157 0.96 -12.98 3.03
CA SER A 157 0.19 -13.25 4.25
C SER A 157 -0.55 -14.59 4.17
N GLY A 158 -1.14 -14.91 3.02
CA GLY A 158 -1.84 -16.17 2.78
C GLY A 158 -0.91 -17.37 2.87
N ILE A 159 0.28 -17.31 2.27
CA ILE A 159 1.30 -18.36 2.38
C ILE A 159 1.72 -18.56 3.84
N ALA A 160 2.00 -17.47 4.56
CA ALA A 160 2.42 -17.53 5.96
C ALA A 160 1.32 -18.14 6.86
N VAL A 161 0.06 -17.75 6.65
CA VAL A 161 -1.09 -18.35 7.35
C VAL A 161 -1.24 -19.81 6.98
N ALA A 162 -1.12 -20.19 5.70
CA ALA A 162 -1.21 -21.57 5.25
C ALA A 162 -0.15 -22.46 5.91
N VAL A 163 1.11 -22.00 5.94
CA VAL A 163 2.21 -22.69 6.63
C VAL A 163 1.93 -22.84 8.14
N TYR A 164 1.42 -21.77 8.77
CA TYR A 164 1.07 -21.81 10.19
C TYR A 164 -0.05 -22.82 10.47
N VAL A 165 -1.10 -22.81 9.67
CA VAL A 165 -2.28 -23.68 9.82
C VAL A 165 -1.97 -25.13 9.46
N PHE A 166 -1.11 -25.38 8.45
CA PHE A 166 -0.69 -26.72 8.10
C PHE A 166 -0.04 -27.47 9.28
N ARG A 167 0.75 -26.75 10.09
CA ARG A 167 1.32 -27.29 11.33
C ARG A 167 0.26 -27.63 12.39
N LEU A 168 -0.90 -26.96 12.36
CA LEU A 168 -2.03 -27.23 13.28
C LEU A 168 -2.89 -28.41 12.83
N LEU A 169 -2.96 -28.69 11.51
CA LEU A 169 -3.65 -29.88 10.97
C LEU A 169 -3.10 -31.17 11.56
N TRP A 170 -1.80 -31.21 11.78
CA TRP A 170 -1.11 -32.33 12.41
C TRP A 170 -1.60 -32.60 13.84
N ASN A 171 -2.18 -31.58 14.50
CA ASN A 171 -2.65 -31.64 15.89
C ASN A 171 -4.16 -31.86 16.04
N GLY A 172 -4.90 -32.18 14.99
CA GLY A 172 -6.30 -32.63 15.07
C GLY A 172 -7.41 -31.57 14.89
N HIS A 173 -7.09 -30.29 14.68
CA HIS A 173 -8.08 -29.21 14.54
C HIS A 173 -8.64 -29.02 13.12
N ARG A 174 -9.15 -30.10 12.50
CA ARG A 174 -9.46 -30.17 11.07
C ARG A 174 -10.45 -29.10 10.55
N THR A 175 -11.54 -28.85 11.28
CA THR A 175 -12.58 -27.91 10.82
C THR A 175 -12.08 -26.46 10.78
N ASN A 176 -11.31 -26.03 11.77
CA ASN A 176 -10.71 -24.70 11.79
C ASN A 176 -9.72 -24.51 10.64
N CYS A 177 -8.91 -25.55 10.38
CA CYS A 177 -7.92 -25.53 9.30
C CYS A 177 -8.59 -25.36 7.93
N ILE A 178 -9.66 -26.08 7.62
CA ILE A 178 -10.38 -25.93 6.35
C ILE A 178 -10.91 -24.51 6.18
N ARG A 179 -11.58 -23.96 7.20
CA ARG A 179 -12.13 -22.59 7.13
C ARG A 179 -11.05 -21.52 6.96
N ILE A 180 -9.92 -21.66 7.67
CA ILE A 180 -8.81 -20.70 7.57
C ILE A 180 -8.12 -20.83 6.22
N MET A 181 -7.88 -22.06 5.73
CA MET A 181 -7.31 -22.28 4.39
C MET A 181 -8.21 -21.70 3.30
N THR A 182 -9.53 -21.91 3.40
CA THR A 182 -10.49 -21.28 2.50
C THR A 182 -10.41 -19.75 2.58
N ALA A 183 -10.32 -19.19 3.79
CA ALA A 183 -10.25 -17.74 3.99
C ALA A 183 -9.04 -17.08 3.31
N VAL A 184 -7.93 -17.79 3.16
CA VAL A 184 -6.70 -17.25 2.55
C VAL A 184 -6.46 -17.70 1.10
N LEU A 185 -6.89 -18.90 0.72
CA LEU A 185 -6.69 -19.40 -0.64
C LEU A 185 -7.79 -18.95 -1.62
N LEU A 186 -9.04 -18.88 -1.15
CA LEU A 186 -10.15 -18.44 -2.01
C LEU A 186 -9.95 -17.04 -2.58
N PRO A 187 -9.49 -16.01 -1.82
CA PRO A 187 -9.19 -14.71 -2.39
C PRO A 187 -8.14 -14.74 -3.48
N LEU A 188 -7.09 -15.57 -3.34
CA LEU A 188 -6.05 -15.71 -4.35
C LEU A 188 -6.61 -16.30 -5.65
N LEU A 189 -7.47 -17.33 -5.54
CA LEU A 189 -8.14 -17.93 -6.70
C LEU A 189 -9.12 -16.95 -7.35
N LEU A 190 -9.93 -16.24 -6.55
CA LEU A 190 -10.87 -15.25 -7.06
C LEU A 190 -10.14 -14.11 -7.75
N PHE A 191 -9.04 -13.63 -7.18
CA PHE A 191 -8.25 -12.56 -7.79
C PHE A 191 -7.55 -13.03 -9.07
N ALA A 192 -7.04 -14.28 -9.11
CA ALA A 192 -6.50 -14.85 -10.34
C ALA A 192 -7.58 -14.96 -11.43
N GLY A 193 -8.79 -15.37 -11.10
CA GLY A 193 -9.94 -15.38 -12.01
C GLY A 193 -10.32 -13.96 -12.47
N TYR A 194 -10.31 -12.99 -11.55
CA TYR A 194 -10.52 -11.58 -11.87
C TYR A 194 -9.50 -11.08 -12.91
N GLN A 195 -8.20 -11.28 -12.67
CA GLN A 195 -7.13 -10.80 -13.54
C GLN A 195 -7.05 -11.53 -14.89
N LYS A 196 -7.21 -12.85 -14.89
CA LYS A 196 -6.95 -13.68 -16.07
C LYS A 196 -8.20 -13.96 -16.91
N VAL A 197 -9.39 -13.81 -16.34
CA VAL A 197 -10.66 -14.13 -17.03
C VAL A 197 -11.54 -12.89 -17.13
N LEU A 198 -11.84 -12.24 -16.01
CA LEU A 198 -12.84 -11.15 -16.01
C LEU A 198 -12.29 -9.89 -16.71
N LEU A 199 -11.09 -9.43 -16.37
CA LEU A 199 -10.54 -8.21 -16.97
C LEU A 199 -10.34 -8.33 -18.49
N PRO A 200 -9.75 -9.40 -19.04
CA PRO A 200 -9.67 -9.59 -20.48
C PRO A 200 -11.03 -9.70 -21.15
N ALA A 201 -12.01 -10.40 -20.53
CA ALA A 201 -13.36 -10.49 -21.06
C ALA A 201 -14.09 -9.13 -21.09
N CYS A 202 -13.70 -8.18 -20.23
CA CYS A 202 -14.20 -6.79 -20.23
C CYS A 202 -13.38 -5.85 -21.14
N GLY A 203 -12.39 -6.36 -21.87
CA GLY A 203 -11.55 -5.55 -22.77
C GLY A 203 -10.51 -4.68 -22.05
N VAL A 204 -10.20 -4.96 -20.79
CA VAL A 204 -9.15 -4.24 -20.05
C VAL A 204 -7.78 -4.65 -20.59
N THR A 205 -7.00 -3.67 -21.00
CA THR A 205 -5.65 -3.88 -21.57
C THR A 205 -4.58 -3.96 -20.49
N ASP A 206 -3.52 -4.73 -20.76
CA ASP A 206 -2.36 -4.85 -19.85
C ASP A 206 -1.37 -3.70 -20.10
N ASN A 207 -0.94 -3.04 -19.03
CA ASN A 207 0.06 -1.95 -19.09
C ASN A 207 1.51 -2.46 -19.10
N GLY A 208 1.73 -3.76 -19.06
CA GLY A 208 3.04 -4.39 -19.05
C GLY A 208 3.76 -4.35 -17.69
N PRO A 209 4.98 -4.94 -17.62
CA PRO A 209 5.68 -5.17 -16.37
C PRO A 209 6.52 -3.98 -15.87
N LYS A 210 6.60 -2.87 -16.60
CA LYS A 210 7.55 -1.76 -16.35
C LYS A 210 7.55 -1.23 -14.92
N GLU A 211 6.38 -1.24 -14.25
CA GLU A 211 6.26 -0.76 -12.87
C GLU A 211 6.95 -1.69 -11.86
N ALA A 212 6.97 -2.99 -12.14
CA ALA A 212 7.64 -3.99 -11.30
C ALA A 212 9.16 -4.05 -11.52
N LEU A 213 9.66 -3.40 -12.59
CA LEU A 213 11.07 -3.47 -13.03
C LEU A 213 11.90 -2.25 -12.58
N SER A 214 11.38 -1.42 -11.70
CA SER A 214 12.02 -0.18 -11.28
C SER A 214 13.39 -0.39 -10.64
N ILE A 215 13.55 -1.42 -9.79
CA ILE A 215 14.85 -1.72 -9.16
C ILE A 215 15.90 -2.08 -10.19
N PRO A 216 15.73 -3.12 -11.05
CA PRO A 216 16.75 -3.46 -12.03
C PRO A 216 17.03 -2.30 -12.99
N PHE A 217 16.03 -1.55 -13.42
CA PHE A 217 16.23 -0.40 -14.30
C PHE A 217 17.08 0.69 -13.65
N GLN A 218 16.76 1.05 -12.42
CA GLN A 218 17.51 2.05 -11.65
C GLN A 218 18.96 1.61 -11.38
N GLN A 219 19.15 0.32 -11.08
CA GLN A 219 20.47 -0.26 -10.85
C GLN A 219 21.32 -0.27 -12.12
N THR A 220 20.72 -0.63 -13.27
CA THR A 220 21.40 -0.59 -14.58
C THR A 220 21.78 0.85 -14.96
N ALA A 221 20.86 1.81 -14.79
CA ALA A 221 21.15 3.21 -15.10
C ALA A 221 22.31 3.76 -14.27
N ARG A 222 22.34 3.42 -12.97
CA ARG A 222 23.47 3.79 -12.11
C ARG A 222 24.77 3.10 -12.54
N TYR A 223 24.71 1.81 -12.90
CA TYR A 223 25.88 1.07 -13.38
C TYR A 223 26.46 1.74 -14.63
N VAL A 224 25.63 2.04 -15.63
CA VAL A 224 26.03 2.70 -16.87
C VAL A 224 26.63 4.09 -16.58
N ARG A 225 26.07 4.84 -15.64
CA ARG A 225 26.62 6.14 -15.24
C ARG A 225 28.00 6.04 -14.57
N ASP A 226 28.16 5.08 -13.64
CA ASP A 226 29.36 5.00 -12.80
C ASP A 226 30.48 4.15 -13.42
N TYR A 227 30.12 3.18 -14.28
CA TYR A 227 31.01 2.18 -14.89
C TYR A 227 30.76 2.00 -16.39
N GLY A 228 30.38 3.05 -17.10
CA GLY A 228 30.05 3.00 -18.53
C GLY A 228 31.18 2.44 -19.41
N ASP A 229 32.46 2.73 -19.03
CA ASP A 229 33.64 2.21 -19.73
C ASP A 229 33.81 0.68 -19.61
N GLU A 230 33.11 0.04 -18.66
CA GLU A 230 33.14 -1.40 -18.43
C GLU A 230 31.99 -2.14 -19.10
N VAL A 231 31.04 -1.41 -19.70
CA VAL A 231 29.91 -1.98 -20.46
C VAL A 231 30.41 -2.39 -21.83
N THR A 232 30.24 -3.67 -22.21
CA THR A 232 30.61 -4.15 -23.52
C THR A 232 29.58 -3.70 -24.59
N GLU A 233 29.98 -3.70 -25.87
CA GLU A 233 29.07 -3.37 -26.96
C GLU A 233 27.85 -4.31 -26.99
N GLU A 234 28.05 -5.61 -26.70
CA GLU A 234 26.97 -6.60 -26.62
C GLU A 234 26.00 -6.27 -25.46
N GLU A 235 26.51 -5.88 -24.28
CA GLU A 235 25.69 -5.48 -23.17
C GLU A 235 24.92 -4.19 -23.47
N ALA A 236 25.54 -3.23 -24.12
CA ALA A 236 24.91 -1.99 -24.57
C ALA A 236 23.73 -2.23 -25.52
N GLU A 237 23.94 -3.14 -26.50
CA GLU A 237 22.92 -3.53 -27.47
C GLU A 237 21.71 -4.19 -26.74
N ILE A 238 21.97 -5.14 -25.82
CA ILE A 238 20.91 -5.83 -25.05
C ILE A 238 20.15 -4.85 -24.17
N ILE A 239 20.85 -3.95 -23.46
CA ILE A 239 20.19 -2.91 -22.67
C ILE A 239 19.36 -2.00 -23.56
N GLY A 240 19.90 -1.63 -24.75
CA GLY A 240 19.24 -0.79 -25.74
C GLY A 240 17.97 -1.38 -26.34
N GLN A 241 17.75 -2.70 -26.26
CA GLN A 241 16.47 -3.35 -26.63
C GLN A 241 15.36 -3.14 -25.59
N VAL A 242 15.71 -2.71 -24.37
CA VAL A 242 14.77 -2.59 -23.27
C VAL A 242 14.63 -1.15 -22.77
N LEU A 243 15.73 -0.40 -22.73
CA LEU A 243 15.84 0.97 -22.22
C LEU A 243 16.59 1.86 -23.23
N ASP A 244 16.42 3.16 -23.14
CA ASP A 244 17.18 4.13 -23.90
C ASP A 244 18.64 4.20 -23.40
N TYR A 245 19.49 3.30 -23.89
CA TYR A 245 20.88 3.16 -23.45
C TYR A 245 21.70 4.43 -23.62
N GLU A 246 21.52 5.15 -24.72
CA GLU A 246 22.32 6.34 -25.03
C GLU A 246 22.17 7.45 -24.00
N ASN A 247 20.94 7.60 -23.49
CA ASN A 247 20.61 8.64 -22.48
C ASN A 247 20.58 8.09 -21.05
N LEU A 248 20.80 6.79 -20.84
CA LEU A 248 20.53 6.10 -19.58
C LEU A 248 21.31 6.67 -18.39
N ALA A 249 22.58 7.05 -18.60
CA ALA A 249 23.43 7.64 -17.57
C ALA A 249 22.92 9.01 -17.11
N GLU A 250 22.40 9.83 -18.03
CA GLU A 250 21.85 11.17 -17.75
C GLU A 250 20.45 11.08 -17.10
N LEU A 251 19.67 10.06 -17.45
CA LEU A 251 18.34 9.81 -16.90
C LEU A 251 18.36 9.26 -15.49
N TYR A 252 19.54 8.83 -14.99
CA TYR A 252 19.62 8.34 -13.62
C TYR A 252 19.36 9.46 -12.60
N ASP A 253 18.25 9.33 -11.87
CA ASP A 253 17.92 10.18 -10.72
C ASP A 253 17.96 9.33 -9.45
N PRO A 254 18.80 9.63 -8.44
CA PRO A 254 18.88 8.84 -7.22
C PRO A 254 17.57 8.78 -6.42
N ILE A 255 16.64 9.73 -6.63
CA ILE A 255 15.39 9.83 -5.86
C ILE A 255 14.25 9.05 -6.51
N THR A 256 14.25 8.94 -7.85
CA THR A 256 13.16 8.31 -8.60
C THR A 256 13.66 7.49 -9.78
N SER A 257 13.00 6.38 -10.04
CA SER A 257 13.26 5.56 -11.24
C SER A 257 12.42 5.96 -12.45
N ASP A 258 11.51 6.92 -12.31
CA ASP A 258 10.56 7.28 -13.36
C ASP A 258 11.23 7.72 -14.67
N PRO A 259 12.26 8.57 -14.71
CA PRO A 259 12.89 8.95 -15.96
C PRO A 259 13.44 7.75 -16.74
N VAL A 260 14.06 6.80 -16.05
CA VAL A 260 14.58 5.57 -16.64
C VAL A 260 13.44 4.64 -17.08
N LYS A 261 12.47 4.41 -16.22
CA LYS A 261 11.34 3.51 -16.45
C LYS A 261 10.49 3.93 -17.65
N TYR A 262 10.33 5.22 -17.90
CA TYR A 262 9.55 5.73 -19.05
C TYR A 262 10.19 5.46 -20.39
N THR A 263 11.47 5.06 -20.43
CA THR A 263 12.14 4.63 -21.67
C THR A 263 11.92 3.16 -22.01
N TYR A 264 11.21 2.42 -21.13
CA TYR A 264 10.94 0.99 -21.36
C TYR A 264 10.17 0.74 -22.65
N HIS A 265 10.74 -0.13 -23.52
CA HIS A 265 10.18 -0.44 -24.83
C HIS A 265 10.45 -1.89 -25.30
N ALA A 266 10.77 -2.83 -24.38
CA ALA A 266 10.97 -4.22 -24.76
C ALA A 266 9.77 -4.78 -25.52
N GLU A 267 10.01 -5.40 -26.67
CA GLU A 267 8.96 -5.97 -27.54
C GLU A 267 8.63 -7.41 -27.16
N THR A 268 9.61 -8.16 -26.70
CA THR A 268 9.46 -9.59 -26.40
C THR A 268 9.89 -9.94 -24.97
N THR A 269 9.39 -11.09 -24.50
CA THR A 269 9.87 -11.68 -23.24
C THR A 269 11.34 -12.11 -23.34
N GLY A 270 11.82 -12.41 -24.55
CA GLY A 270 13.23 -12.74 -24.82
C GLY A 270 14.14 -11.57 -24.48
N ASP A 271 13.82 -10.37 -24.96
CA ASP A 271 14.59 -9.14 -24.70
C ASP A 271 14.74 -8.89 -23.18
N LEU A 272 13.65 -9.12 -22.43
CA LEU A 272 13.69 -9.00 -20.98
C LEU A 272 14.57 -10.06 -20.31
N LEU A 273 14.56 -11.30 -20.79
CA LEU A 273 15.41 -12.36 -20.23
C LEU A 273 16.89 -12.08 -20.49
N ASP A 274 17.24 -11.63 -21.68
CA ASP A 274 18.62 -11.26 -22.04
C ASP A 274 19.08 -10.04 -21.23
N TYR A 275 18.20 -9.04 -21.07
CA TYR A 275 18.44 -7.89 -20.19
C TYR A 275 18.69 -8.32 -18.74
N PHE A 276 17.89 -9.23 -18.18
CA PHE A 276 18.12 -9.73 -16.82
C PHE A 276 19.44 -10.49 -16.70
N GLY A 277 19.89 -11.16 -17.78
CA GLY A 277 21.22 -11.77 -17.84
C GLY A 277 22.34 -10.74 -17.72
N VAL A 278 22.23 -9.61 -18.42
CA VAL A 278 23.18 -8.48 -18.33
C VAL A 278 23.12 -7.84 -16.96
N TRP A 279 21.92 -7.46 -16.47
CA TRP A 279 21.73 -6.87 -15.16
C TRP A 279 22.32 -7.71 -14.04
N PHE A 280 22.13 -9.04 -14.08
CA PHE A 280 22.66 -9.92 -13.05
C PHE A 280 24.19 -10.00 -13.07
N ARG A 281 24.82 -9.99 -14.25
CA ARG A 281 26.28 -9.92 -14.39
C ARG A 281 26.82 -8.60 -13.81
N GLN A 282 26.19 -7.47 -14.12
CA GLN A 282 26.55 -6.15 -13.61
C GLN A 282 26.36 -6.07 -12.08
N LEU A 283 25.28 -6.64 -11.56
CA LEU A 283 25.03 -6.76 -10.11
C LEU A 283 26.15 -7.53 -9.39
N LEU A 284 26.63 -8.64 -9.97
CA LEU A 284 27.71 -9.43 -9.39
C LEU A 284 29.07 -8.74 -9.52
N LYS A 285 29.27 -7.95 -10.56
CA LYS A 285 30.54 -7.24 -10.82
C LYS A 285 30.71 -6.05 -9.87
N HIS A 286 29.65 -5.25 -9.69
CA HIS A 286 29.64 -4.06 -8.81
C HIS A 286 28.42 -4.04 -7.86
N PRO A 287 28.32 -4.97 -6.89
CA PRO A 287 27.14 -5.06 -6.01
C PRO A 287 26.92 -3.79 -5.17
N GLY A 288 27.98 -3.03 -4.86
CA GLY A 288 27.89 -1.77 -4.14
C GLY A 288 27.06 -0.72 -4.88
N SER A 289 27.26 -0.59 -6.20
CA SER A 289 26.48 0.35 -7.04
C SER A 289 24.99 0.01 -7.02
N ALA A 290 24.65 -1.27 -7.16
CA ALA A 290 23.27 -1.73 -7.14
C ALA A 290 22.59 -1.49 -5.78
N VAL A 291 23.30 -1.78 -4.67
CA VAL A 291 22.81 -1.51 -3.32
C VAL A 291 22.58 -0.02 -3.12
N GLU A 292 23.54 0.81 -3.49
CA GLU A 292 23.39 2.28 -3.38
C GLU A 292 22.25 2.84 -4.24
N ALA A 293 22.05 2.34 -5.47
CA ALA A 293 20.93 2.74 -6.31
C ALA A 293 19.58 2.51 -5.60
N THR A 294 19.42 1.30 -5.03
CA THR A 294 18.21 0.94 -4.28
C THR A 294 18.05 1.76 -3.00
N MET A 295 19.14 1.93 -2.24
CA MET A 295 19.09 2.70 -0.98
C MET A 295 18.79 4.18 -1.22
N ASN A 296 19.36 4.78 -2.27
CA ASN A 296 19.09 6.16 -2.63
C ASN A 296 17.61 6.37 -2.99
N ASN A 297 17.01 5.42 -3.68
CA ASN A 297 15.58 5.48 -4.03
C ASN A 297 14.68 5.22 -2.80
N ALA A 298 15.13 4.43 -1.82
CA ALA A 298 14.32 3.97 -0.70
C ALA A 298 14.58 4.71 0.63
N TYR A 299 15.63 5.54 0.75
CA TYR A 299 16.06 6.08 2.04
C TYR A 299 14.96 6.84 2.78
N GLY A 300 14.11 7.56 2.08
CA GLY A 300 13.04 8.37 2.67
C GLY A 300 12.01 7.54 3.46
N TRP A 301 11.90 6.24 3.20
CA TRP A 301 11.03 5.35 3.96
C TRP A 301 11.58 4.97 5.34
N PHE A 302 12.88 5.20 5.59
CA PHE A 302 13.56 4.81 6.81
C PHE A 302 14.26 5.97 7.51
N TYR A 303 14.39 7.11 6.84
CA TYR A 303 15.10 8.27 7.35
C TYR A 303 14.13 9.36 7.83
N GLN A 304 14.48 10.01 8.94
CA GLN A 304 13.57 10.87 9.69
C GLN A 304 13.77 12.36 9.40
N GLU A 305 14.46 12.75 8.32
CA GLU A 305 14.64 14.17 8.03
C GLU A 305 13.38 14.85 7.50
N GLY A 306 13.00 15.87 8.22
CA GLY A 306 12.43 17.14 7.81
C GLY A 306 11.32 17.13 6.77
N TYR A 307 10.44 16.13 6.75
CA TYR A 307 9.33 16.12 5.82
C TYR A 307 8.19 17.01 6.31
N ALA A 308 8.10 18.22 5.75
CA ALA A 308 6.93 19.06 5.93
C ALA A 308 5.88 18.66 4.89
N HIS A 309 4.82 17.98 5.30
CA HIS A 309 3.63 17.84 4.48
C HIS A 309 3.10 19.21 4.07
N ASN A 310 3.06 19.46 2.78
CA ASN A 310 2.31 20.58 2.25
C ASN A 310 0.84 20.17 2.16
N TYR A 311 0.10 20.41 3.25
CA TYR A 311 -1.35 20.26 3.25
C TYR A 311 -1.96 21.35 2.37
N LEU A 312 -2.12 21.06 1.08
CA LEU A 312 -2.80 21.95 0.15
C LEU A 312 -4.30 21.69 0.27
N MET A 313 -5.02 22.68 0.81
CA MET A 313 -6.49 22.68 0.87
C MET A 313 -7.14 23.12 -0.45
N THR A 314 -6.35 23.39 -1.47
CA THR A 314 -6.80 23.78 -2.80
C THR A 314 -6.66 22.59 -3.74
N PRO A 315 -7.75 22.16 -4.42
CA PRO A 315 -7.62 21.17 -5.46
C PRO A 315 -6.80 21.75 -6.61
N THR A 316 -5.68 21.12 -6.92
CA THR A 316 -4.99 21.36 -8.18
C THR A 316 -5.74 20.57 -9.25
N ILE A 317 -6.57 21.27 -10.03
CA ILE A 317 -7.20 20.68 -11.22
C ILE A 317 -6.26 21.02 -12.37
N ASP A 318 -5.37 20.09 -12.67
CA ASP A 318 -4.57 20.12 -13.88
C ASP A 318 -5.34 19.37 -14.97
N GLY A 319 -5.75 20.07 -16.01
CA GLY A 319 -6.37 19.47 -17.19
C GLY A 319 -7.57 20.22 -17.71
N GLN A 320 -7.33 21.08 -18.67
CA GLN A 320 -8.35 21.90 -19.35
C GLN A 320 -9.34 21.11 -20.24
N GLU A 321 -9.17 19.80 -20.39
CA GLU A 321 -9.92 19.01 -21.38
C GLU A 321 -11.24 18.43 -20.88
N ILE A 322 -11.41 18.27 -19.57
CA ILE A 322 -12.67 17.84 -18.98
C ILE A 322 -13.18 18.94 -18.06
N ARG A 323 -14.25 19.59 -18.46
CA ARG A 323 -14.98 20.60 -17.67
C ARG A 323 -15.71 19.94 -16.51
N TRP A 324 -14.96 19.43 -15.54
CA TRP A 324 -15.52 19.04 -14.26
C TRP A 324 -15.71 20.33 -13.46
N GLU A 325 -16.92 20.83 -13.37
CA GLU A 325 -17.27 21.97 -12.51
C GLU A 325 -17.25 21.54 -11.03
N ILE A 326 -16.06 21.19 -10.52
CA ILE A 326 -15.85 21.00 -9.08
C ILE A 326 -15.58 22.36 -8.49
N VAL A 327 -16.62 22.98 -7.95
CA VAL A 327 -16.52 24.32 -7.38
C VAL A 327 -16.25 24.24 -5.89
N GLN A 328 -15.16 24.87 -5.46
CA GLN A 328 -14.93 25.10 -4.02
C GLN A 328 -15.82 26.28 -3.56
N PRO A 329 -16.65 26.07 -2.51
CA PRO A 329 -17.45 27.16 -1.98
C PRO A 329 -16.58 28.29 -1.42
N GLU A 330 -16.62 29.47 -2.01
CA GLU A 330 -15.89 30.65 -1.53
C GLU A 330 -16.21 31.00 -0.08
N LYS A 331 -17.47 30.77 0.33
CA LYS A 331 -17.93 30.98 1.71
C LYS A 331 -17.14 30.19 2.76
N LEU A 332 -16.47 29.11 2.38
CA LEU A 332 -15.66 28.28 3.25
C LEU A 332 -14.15 28.61 3.17
N ALA A 333 -13.74 29.59 2.39
CA ALA A 333 -12.32 29.96 2.22
C ALA A 333 -11.64 30.30 3.56
N GLY A 334 -12.32 31.06 4.43
CA GLY A 334 -11.82 31.37 5.76
C GLY A 334 -11.64 30.14 6.65
N VAL A 335 -12.57 29.19 6.59
CA VAL A 335 -12.48 27.92 7.34
C VAL A 335 -11.27 27.11 6.85
N ARG A 336 -11.09 26.98 5.52
CA ARG A 336 -9.93 26.28 4.94
C ARG A 336 -8.61 26.87 5.39
N GLN A 337 -8.48 28.20 5.37
CA GLN A 337 -7.26 28.88 5.85
C GLN A 337 -6.97 28.62 7.33
N VAL A 338 -8.01 28.58 8.18
CA VAL A 338 -7.84 28.23 9.60
C VAL A 338 -7.38 26.76 9.74
N MET A 339 -8.00 25.83 9.03
CA MET A 339 -7.61 24.42 9.04
C MET A 339 -6.17 24.22 8.59
N GLU A 340 -5.77 24.88 7.51
CA GLU A 340 -4.38 24.82 7.01
C GLU A 340 -3.37 25.37 8.03
N ARG A 341 -3.70 26.52 8.69
CA ARG A 341 -2.85 27.06 9.76
C ARG A 341 -2.73 26.11 10.94
N VAL A 342 -3.84 25.52 11.37
CA VAL A 342 -3.85 24.52 12.45
C VAL A 342 -3.03 23.30 12.08
N ALA A 343 -3.20 22.77 10.87
CA ALA A 343 -2.39 21.65 10.37
C ALA A 343 -0.89 21.97 10.41
N LYS A 344 -0.48 23.13 9.86
CA LYS A 344 0.92 23.60 9.88
C LYS A 344 1.48 23.82 11.29
N LEU A 345 0.64 24.23 12.25
CA LEU A 345 1.07 24.38 13.64
C LEU A 345 1.25 23.03 14.32
N LEU A 346 0.33 22.10 14.13
CA LEU A 346 0.40 20.77 14.73
C LEU A 346 1.56 19.95 14.17
N SER A 347 1.85 20.05 12.87
CA SER A 347 3.01 19.38 12.25
C SER A 347 4.35 19.87 12.80
N ARG A 348 4.40 21.03 13.46
CA ARG A 348 5.61 21.52 14.15
C ARG A 348 5.79 20.96 15.55
N VAL A 349 4.76 20.33 16.11
CA VAL A 349 4.84 19.68 17.43
C VAL A 349 5.60 18.36 17.27
N PRO A 350 6.77 18.18 17.94
CA PRO A 350 7.66 17.05 17.67
C PRO A 350 6.97 15.69 17.73
N VAL A 351 6.15 15.45 18.76
CA VAL A 351 5.44 14.16 18.94
C VAL A 351 4.40 13.94 17.84
N VAL A 352 3.71 14.97 17.37
CA VAL A 352 2.72 14.89 16.28
C VAL A 352 3.44 14.63 14.97
N ASN A 353 4.53 15.36 14.70
CA ASN A 353 5.34 15.22 13.49
C ASN A 353 5.95 13.81 13.35
N TRP A 354 6.30 13.14 14.45
CA TRP A 354 6.81 11.76 14.36
C TRP A 354 5.83 10.83 13.66
N PHE A 355 4.53 10.95 13.94
CA PHE A 355 3.50 10.13 13.31
C PHE A 355 3.16 10.54 11.86
N GLU A 356 3.61 11.71 11.43
CA GLU A 356 3.54 12.15 10.03
C GLU A 356 4.77 11.72 9.22
N ASN A 357 5.79 11.17 9.88
CA ASN A 357 7.06 10.80 9.26
C ASN A 357 7.08 9.31 8.88
N ALA A 358 7.31 9.03 7.59
CA ALA A 358 7.38 7.67 7.06
C ALA A 358 8.47 6.83 7.75
N GLY A 359 9.65 7.40 8.00
CA GLY A 359 10.75 6.71 8.67
C GLY A 359 10.40 6.28 10.08
N PHE A 360 9.81 7.17 10.89
CA PHE A 360 9.37 6.81 12.24
C PHE A 360 8.37 5.65 12.24
N VAL A 361 7.37 5.73 11.36
CA VAL A 361 6.32 4.71 11.24
C VAL A 361 6.87 3.36 10.77
N SER A 362 7.82 3.38 9.82
CA SER A 362 8.53 2.17 9.38
C SER A 362 9.27 1.51 10.54
N TRP A 363 10.06 2.29 11.30
CA TRP A 363 10.78 1.76 12.45
C TRP A 363 9.87 1.28 13.57
N MET A 364 8.74 1.94 13.82
CA MET A 364 7.73 1.44 14.78
C MET A 364 7.16 0.09 14.36
N THR A 365 6.93 -0.12 13.07
CA THR A 365 6.44 -1.40 12.54
C THR A 365 7.49 -2.50 12.67
N ILE A 366 8.75 -2.21 12.31
CA ILE A 366 9.88 -3.12 12.45
C ILE A 366 10.12 -3.46 13.94
N LEU A 367 10.05 -2.45 14.81
CA LEU A 367 10.21 -2.65 16.26
C LEU A 367 9.10 -3.55 16.84
N ALA A 368 7.84 -3.37 16.41
CA ALA A 368 6.75 -4.25 16.85
C ALA A 368 7.03 -5.71 16.44
N ALA A 369 7.51 -5.94 15.21
CA ALA A 369 7.90 -7.26 14.74
C ALA A 369 9.09 -7.83 15.56
N ALA A 370 10.11 -7.00 15.81
CA ALA A 370 11.27 -7.39 16.61
C ALA A 370 10.90 -7.77 18.05
N VAL A 371 10.00 -7.02 18.69
CA VAL A 371 9.46 -7.33 20.02
C VAL A 371 8.75 -8.67 20.03
N TRP A 372 7.93 -8.99 19.02
CA TRP A 372 7.27 -10.29 18.90
C TRP A 372 8.27 -11.44 18.69
N ILE A 373 9.33 -11.22 17.95
CA ILE A 373 10.41 -12.22 17.77
C ILE A 373 11.14 -12.43 19.10
N GLY A 374 11.65 -11.35 19.72
CA GLY A 374 12.45 -11.40 20.93
C GLY A 374 11.70 -11.92 22.16
N SER A 375 10.38 -11.65 22.25
CA SER A 375 9.53 -12.15 23.33
C SER A 375 9.03 -13.60 23.13
N GLY A 376 9.41 -14.27 22.03
CA GLY A 376 8.93 -15.61 21.69
C GLY A 376 7.49 -15.63 21.17
N ARG A 377 6.91 -14.49 20.85
CA ARG A 377 5.54 -14.32 20.35
C ARG A 377 5.45 -14.33 18.82
N LYS A 378 6.32 -15.07 18.14
CA LYS A 378 6.49 -15.09 16.68
C LYS A 378 5.18 -15.28 15.87
N LYS A 379 4.17 -15.95 16.44
CA LYS A 379 2.87 -16.16 15.79
C LYS A 379 2.15 -14.84 15.45
N TYR A 380 2.34 -13.80 16.28
CA TYR A 380 1.74 -12.47 16.05
C TYR A 380 2.39 -11.69 14.91
N LEU A 381 3.54 -12.14 14.38
CA LEU A 381 4.13 -11.60 13.15
C LEU A 381 3.15 -11.67 11.97
N LEU A 382 2.22 -12.64 11.96
CA LEU A 382 1.19 -12.73 10.93
C LEU A 382 0.39 -11.44 10.79
N SER A 383 0.15 -10.72 11.90
CA SER A 383 -0.58 -9.46 11.86
C SER A 383 0.24 -8.26 11.35
N ALA A 384 1.57 -8.28 11.55
CA ALA A 384 2.46 -7.26 10.99
C ALA A 384 2.84 -7.55 9.53
N LEU A 385 2.65 -8.78 9.07
CA LEU A 385 3.15 -9.21 7.77
C LEU A 385 2.60 -8.37 6.60
N PRO A 386 1.30 -8.02 6.53
CA PRO A 386 0.81 -7.11 5.50
C PRO A 386 1.54 -5.76 5.50
N LEU A 387 1.84 -5.22 6.69
CA LEU A 387 2.54 -3.94 6.85
C LEU A 387 4.01 -4.04 6.43
N LEU A 388 4.68 -5.13 6.80
CA LEU A 388 6.06 -5.38 6.39
C LEU A 388 6.17 -5.59 4.87
N VAL A 389 5.20 -6.27 4.27
CA VAL A 389 5.14 -6.41 2.80
C VAL A 389 4.86 -5.07 2.14
N ALA A 390 3.97 -4.24 2.70
CA ALA A 390 3.74 -2.88 2.21
C ALA A 390 5.02 -2.03 2.25
N LEU A 391 5.83 -2.13 3.31
CA LEU A 391 7.15 -1.49 3.38
C LEU A 391 8.11 -2.02 2.32
N LEU A 392 8.15 -3.34 2.09
CA LEU A 392 8.97 -3.94 1.03
C LEU A 392 8.53 -3.47 -0.36
N VAL A 393 7.23 -3.32 -0.59
CA VAL A 393 6.70 -2.74 -1.83
C VAL A 393 7.15 -1.29 -1.99
N CYS A 394 7.16 -0.48 -0.93
CA CYS A 394 7.68 0.88 -0.98
C CYS A 394 9.17 0.92 -1.38
N VAL A 395 9.97 -0.08 -0.97
CA VAL A 395 11.38 -0.21 -1.37
C VAL A 395 11.51 -0.67 -2.82
N ALA A 396 10.65 -1.61 -3.25
CA ALA A 396 10.73 -2.27 -4.55
C ALA A 396 10.04 -1.49 -5.68
N SER A 397 9.12 -0.59 -5.36
CA SER A 397 8.33 0.16 -6.33
C SER A 397 9.00 1.50 -6.68
N PRO A 398 8.74 2.07 -7.86
CA PRO A 398 9.31 3.35 -8.34
C PRO A 398 8.76 4.56 -7.59
N THR A 399 8.51 4.42 -6.33
CA THR A 399 7.87 5.46 -5.56
C THR A 399 8.84 6.55 -5.20
N PHE A 400 8.42 7.78 -5.45
CA PHE A 400 9.09 8.94 -4.89
C PHE A 400 9.21 8.78 -3.37
N ASN A 401 10.39 8.96 -2.83
CA ASN A 401 10.67 8.91 -1.40
C ASN A 401 9.73 9.79 -0.55
N TYR A 402 9.01 10.72 -1.15
CA TYR A 402 8.18 11.71 -0.47
C TYR A 402 6.68 11.53 -0.70
N GLN A 403 6.25 10.51 -1.44
CA GLN A 403 4.82 10.26 -1.64
C GLN A 403 4.24 9.37 -0.54
N VAL A 404 3.87 9.99 0.55
CA VAL A 404 3.40 9.31 1.79
C VAL A 404 2.18 8.41 1.58
N ARG A 405 1.42 8.62 0.51
CA ARG A 405 0.27 7.77 0.15
C ARG A 405 0.63 6.28 0.00
N TYR A 406 1.85 5.95 -0.43
CA TYR A 406 2.29 4.56 -0.60
C TYR A 406 2.48 3.84 0.74
N ILE A 407 2.91 4.55 1.77
CA ILE A 407 3.08 4.03 3.13
C ILE A 407 1.83 4.26 4.01
N MET A 408 0.82 4.94 3.50
CA MET A 408 -0.41 5.27 4.21
C MET A 408 -1.03 4.07 4.97
N PRO A 409 -1.11 2.84 4.40
CA PRO A 409 -1.64 1.69 5.14
C PRO A 409 -0.86 1.38 6.42
N VAL A 410 0.47 1.54 6.38
CA VAL A 410 1.35 1.31 7.53
C VAL A 410 1.13 2.41 8.57
N MET A 411 1.09 3.69 8.14
CA MET A 411 0.84 4.83 9.02
C MET A 411 -0.49 4.70 9.75
N PHE A 412 -1.55 4.33 9.04
CA PHE A 412 -2.89 4.20 9.59
C PHE A 412 -3.06 2.99 10.52
N CYS A 413 -2.16 2.00 10.46
CA CYS A 413 -2.13 0.87 11.37
C CYS A 413 -1.34 1.15 12.67
N VAL A 414 -0.46 2.16 12.71
CA VAL A 414 0.39 2.46 13.89
C VAL A 414 -0.41 2.63 15.18
N PRO A 415 -1.58 3.31 15.22
CA PRO A 415 -2.37 3.44 16.44
C PRO A 415 -2.76 2.10 17.07
N TYR A 416 -2.74 1.00 16.31
CA TYR A 416 -3.09 -0.35 16.76
C TYR A 416 -1.89 -1.21 17.11
N LEU A 417 -0.69 -0.89 16.60
CA LEU A 417 0.51 -1.70 16.82
C LEU A 417 0.87 -1.81 18.31
N LEU A 418 0.93 -0.69 19.01
CA LEU A 418 1.24 -0.69 20.44
C LEU A 418 0.21 -1.49 21.27
N PRO A 419 -1.12 -1.28 21.11
CA PRO A 419 -2.13 -2.12 21.74
C PRO A 419 -1.96 -3.62 21.44
N MET A 420 -1.68 -3.99 20.18
CA MET A 420 -1.49 -5.39 19.77
C MET A 420 -0.25 -6.00 20.44
N VAL A 421 0.87 -5.28 20.45
CA VAL A 421 2.10 -5.73 21.12
C VAL A 421 1.87 -5.92 22.61
N LEU A 422 1.37 -4.90 23.32
CA LEU A 422 1.14 -4.96 24.76
C LEU A 422 0.19 -6.09 25.13
N GLN A 423 -0.92 -6.24 24.39
CA GLN A 423 -1.87 -7.31 24.64
C GLN A 423 -1.24 -8.68 24.44
N SER A 424 -0.46 -8.86 23.39
CA SER A 424 0.22 -10.14 23.12
C SER A 424 1.23 -10.51 24.22
N LEU A 425 1.87 -9.51 24.84
CA LEU A 425 2.83 -9.71 25.93
C LEU A 425 2.14 -10.03 27.26
N THR A 426 0.98 -9.45 27.51
CA THR A 426 0.21 -9.67 28.75
C THR A 426 -0.59 -10.98 28.74
N GLU A 427 -0.89 -11.55 27.58
CA GLU A 427 -1.44 -12.89 27.50
C GLU A 427 -0.51 -13.87 28.17
N LYS A 428 -0.96 -14.44 29.30
CA LYS A 428 -0.18 -15.40 30.08
C LYS A 428 0.40 -16.47 29.15
N ARG A 429 1.64 -16.92 29.45
CA ARG A 429 2.26 -18.12 28.87
C ARG A 429 1.51 -19.40 29.25
N GLU A 430 0.18 -19.34 29.23
CA GLU A 430 -0.63 -20.50 29.56
C GLU A 430 -0.62 -21.45 28.37
N ARG A 431 0.02 -22.61 28.62
CA ARG A 431 0.05 -23.82 27.78
C ARG A 431 1.15 -23.90 26.72
N GLU A 432 2.39 -23.71 27.11
CA GLU A 432 3.50 -24.51 26.61
C GLU A 432 3.79 -25.64 27.60
N ARG A 433 2.80 -26.44 27.90
CA ARG A 433 2.92 -27.76 28.51
C ARG A 433 2.11 -28.77 27.76
#